data_49c7717087aba297868685fc3c07d79e
#
_entry.id   49c7717087aba297868685fc3c07d79e
#
_cell.length_a   1.000
_cell.length_b   1.000
_cell.length_c   1.000
_cell.angle_alpha   90.00
_cell.angle_beta   90.00
_cell.angle_gamma   90.00
#
_symmetry.space_group_name_H-M   'P 1'
#
loop_
_entity.id
_entity.type
_entity.pdbx_description
1 polymer ?
#
loop_
_entity_poly.entity_id
_entity_poly.type
_entity_poly.pdbx_seq_one_letter_code
_entity_poly.pdbx_strand_id
1 'polypeptide(L)'
;MAENPGHRLAEIFGYPIWNQSEEAQKVRERYWCPFLNRQCDKKSRLINFPFGVCSAKHSGGIYTICPHRFEEQGSIEGVPRVLEDIAQHYFGDFNNTIVFSEVRLPNVGSIDYVLVRHKLMKPEVEDFVSVEFQSDSTTGTGELVQGIRDFFEGRDLQGQSYKFGMNTYDSIKRAITQLMNKGIVYETWNTKCYWVIQEYIYANLVSRYGFKADGFSPEHASRFALYNLIPEGDRLALSPSRFISTTVEEVYQAMRNNPGMPGKDQFVQRLNAKLRLTLGVEY
;
A
#
# COMPACT_ATOMS: atom_id res chain seq x y z
N MET A 1 12.43 28.93 -8.84
CA MET A 1 13.19 27.77 -9.35
C MET A 1 12.25 26.57 -9.19
N ALA A 2 11.88 25.90 -10.28
CA ALA A 2 11.08 24.68 -10.17
C ALA A 2 11.92 23.65 -9.40
N GLU A 3 11.42 23.18 -8.25
CA GLU A 3 12.02 22.07 -7.53
C GLU A 3 12.14 20.89 -8.49
N ASN A 4 13.35 20.41 -8.69
CA ASN A 4 13.57 19.16 -9.40
C ASN A 4 12.78 18.07 -8.64
N PRO A 5 11.80 17.39 -9.24
CA PRO A 5 11.00 16.37 -8.56
C PRO A 5 11.84 15.11 -8.32
N GLY A 6 12.96 15.28 -7.63
CA GLY A 6 13.93 14.21 -7.37
C GLY A 6 13.24 13.00 -6.72
N HIS A 7 13.56 11.82 -7.24
CA HIS A 7 13.15 10.55 -6.66
C HIS A 7 14.07 10.26 -5.47
N ARG A 8 13.54 10.24 -4.25
CA ARG A 8 14.33 10.09 -3.02
C ARG A 8 13.57 9.34 -1.93
N LEU A 9 14.29 8.90 -0.92
CA LEU A 9 13.67 8.38 0.30
C LEU A 9 12.84 9.49 0.96
N ALA A 10 11.72 9.11 1.55
CA ALA A 10 10.90 10.04 2.33
C ALA A 10 10.97 9.73 3.82
N GLU A 11 10.83 8.47 4.23
CA GLU A 11 10.98 8.02 5.62
C GLU A 11 11.99 6.89 5.74
N ILE A 12 12.80 6.96 6.78
CA ILE A 12 13.72 5.91 7.21
C ILE A 12 13.40 5.58 8.66
N PHE A 13 13.04 4.31 8.94
CA PHE A 13 12.58 3.81 10.23
C PHE A 13 11.47 4.70 10.83
N GLY A 14 10.46 5.03 10.02
CA GLY A 14 9.27 5.78 10.42
C GLY A 14 9.45 7.29 10.60
N TYR A 15 10.64 7.81 10.37
CA TYR A 15 10.92 9.24 10.44
C TYR A 15 11.31 9.81 9.09
N PRO A 16 10.77 11.00 8.74
CA PRO A 16 11.22 11.72 7.55
C PRO A 16 12.74 11.93 7.55
N ILE A 17 13.36 11.89 6.38
CA ILE A 17 14.82 12.05 6.25
C ILE A 17 15.34 13.38 6.81
N TRP A 18 14.49 14.41 6.84
CA TRP A 18 14.84 15.74 7.39
C TRP A 18 14.69 15.82 8.91
N ASN A 19 14.02 14.86 9.56
CA ASN A 19 13.88 14.84 11.02
C ASN A 19 15.21 14.37 11.64
N GLN A 20 15.86 15.27 12.36
CA GLN A 20 17.14 15.03 13.06
C GLN A 20 16.98 15.06 14.57
N SER A 21 15.76 14.88 15.10
CA SER A 21 15.50 14.80 16.53
C SER A 21 16.27 13.64 17.16
N GLU A 22 16.56 13.77 18.46
CA GLU A 22 17.23 12.72 19.24
C GLU A 22 16.46 11.39 19.19
N GLU A 23 15.13 11.46 19.18
CA GLU A 23 14.27 10.30 19.05
C GLU A 23 14.44 9.60 17.70
N ALA A 24 14.42 10.35 16.59
CA ALA A 24 14.63 9.81 15.26
C ALA A 24 16.02 9.17 15.11
N GLN A 25 17.05 9.78 15.69
CA GLN A 25 18.40 9.23 15.68
C GLN A 25 18.47 7.91 16.46
N LYS A 26 17.94 7.85 17.69
CA LYS A 26 17.89 6.64 18.52
C LYS A 26 17.16 5.47 17.82
N VAL A 27 16.07 5.77 17.13
CA VAL A 27 15.30 4.78 16.36
C VAL A 27 16.11 4.22 15.20
N ARG A 28 16.80 5.08 14.45
CA ARG A 28 17.66 4.72 13.32
C ARG A 28 18.89 3.92 13.73
N GLU A 29 19.57 4.31 14.79
CA GLU A 29 20.72 3.59 15.36
C GLU A 29 20.39 2.16 15.76
N ARG A 30 19.17 1.95 16.27
CA ARG A 30 18.69 0.62 16.69
C ARG A 30 17.99 -0.15 15.57
N TYR A 31 17.85 0.43 14.39
CA TYR A 31 17.05 -0.13 13.30
C TYR A 31 15.62 -0.48 13.74
N TRP A 32 15.01 0.35 14.57
CA TRP A 32 13.71 0.11 15.19
C TRP A 32 12.57 0.48 14.25
N CYS A 33 11.53 -0.33 14.20
CA CYS A 33 10.29 -0.01 13.50
C CYS A 33 9.29 0.58 14.52
N PRO A 34 8.99 1.89 14.47
CA PRO A 34 8.07 2.49 15.42
C PRO A 34 6.63 2.01 15.24
N PHE A 35 6.27 1.53 14.06
CA PHE A 35 4.93 1.02 13.76
C PHE A 35 4.68 -0.35 14.39
N LEU A 36 5.69 -1.22 14.42
CA LEU A 36 5.63 -2.56 15.00
C LEU A 36 6.14 -2.62 16.45
N ASN A 37 6.70 -1.53 16.95
CA ASN A 37 7.39 -1.47 18.23
C ASN A 37 8.41 -2.61 18.41
N ARG A 38 9.20 -2.90 17.38
CA ARG A 38 10.27 -3.92 17.36
C ARG A 38 11.32 -3.58 16.31
N GLN A 39 12.39 -4.36 16.25
CA GLN A 39 13.40 -4.19 15.22
C GLN A 39 12.78 -4.39 13.82
N CYS A 40 13.18 -3.56 12.85
CA CYS A 40 12.70 -3.66 11.48
C CYS A 40 13.09 -5.01 10.86
N ASP A 41 12.13 -5.73 10.33
CA ASP A 41 12.29 -7.05 9.72
C ASP A 41 12.51 -7.01 8.20
N LYS A 42 12.40 -5.84 7.59
CA LYS A 42 12.63 -5.69 6.15
C LYS A 42 14.10 -5.86 5.80
N LYS A 43 14.37 -6.77 4.89
CA LYS A 43 15.73 -7.14 4.48
C LYS A 43 15.95 -6.84 3.01
N SER A 44 17.19 -6.50 2.66
CA SER A 44 17.67 -6.47 1.29
C SER A 44 18.95 -7.31 1.20
N ARG A 45 19.13 -8.05 0.11
CA ARG A 45 20.37 -8.82 -0.14
C ARG A 45 21.59 -7.92 -0.41
N LEU A 46 21.36 -6.62 -0.60
CA LEU A 46 22.39 -5.66 -0.96
C LEU A 46 23.03 -4.94 0.24
N ILE A 47 22.47 -5.14 1.44
CA ILE A 47 22.95 -4.56 2.71
C ILE A 47 22.85 -5.61 3.84
N ASN A 48 23.68 -5.44 4.87
CA ASN A 48 23.76 -6.32 6.03
C ASN A 48 22.98 -5.81 7.26
N PHE A 49 22.18 -4.77 7.09
CA PHE A 49 21.31 -4.20 8.11
C PHE A 49 19.87 -4.09 7.57
N PRO A 50 18.86 -3.87 8.42
CA PRO A 50 17.47 -3.74 7.98
C PRO A 50 17.29 -2.61 6.97
N PHE A 51 16.47 -2.85 5.94
CA PHE A 51 16.29 -1.90 4.84
C PHE A 51 15.68 -0.56 5.29
N GLY A 52 14.75 -0.57 6.24
CA GLY A 52 14.24 0.59 6.96
C GLY A 52 13.51 1.67 6.16
N VAL A 53 13.42 1.58 4.84
CA VAL A 53 12.70 2.57 4.01
C VAL A 53 11.20 2.29 4.10
N CYS A 54 10.45 3.22 4.71
CA CYS A 54 9.01 3.10 4.92
C CYS A 54 8.22 3.73 3.78
N SER A 55 8.69 4.87 3.27
CA SER A 55 8.09 5.59 2.15
C SER A 55 9.15 6.27 1.27
N ALA A 56 8.76 6.57 0.04
CA ALA A 56 9.61 7.21 -0.96
C ALA A 56 8.90 8.39 -1.62
N LYS A 57 9.64 9.43 -1.98
CA LYS A 57 9.16 10.56 -2.78
C LYS A 57 9.41 10.27 -4.26
N HIS A 58 8.38 10.34 -5.07
CA HIS A 58 8.46 10.13 -6.52
C HIS A 58 7.46 11.04 -7.23
N SER A 59 7.90 11.74 -8.29
CA SER A 59 7.03 12.61 -9.11
C SER A 59 6.13 13.56 -8.30
N GLY A 60 6.66 14.12 -7.21
CA GLY A 60 5.95 15.07 -6.35
C GLY A 60 5.10 14.47 -5.23
N GLY A 61 4.81 13.17 -5.26
CA GLY A 61 4.04 12.47 -4.21
C GLY A 61 4.94 11.72 -3.22
N ILE A 62 4.39 11.36 -2.06
CA ILE A 62 5.02 10.50 -1.06
C ILE A 62 4.25 9.19 -1.00
N TYR A 63 4.95 8.10 -1.23
CA TYR A 63 4.35 6.78 -1.44
C TYR A 63 4.86 5.76 -0.45
N THR A 64 3.94 5.09 0.21
CA THR A 64 4.21 4.00 1.15
C THR A 64 4.70 2.77 0.39
N ILE A 65 5.91 2.29 0.72
CA ILE A 65 6.52 1.10 0.13
C ILE A 65 6.71 -0.04 1.14
N CYS A 66 6.42 0.22 2.40
CA CYS A 66 6.41 -0.77 3.47
C CYS A 66 4.97 -0.91 4.00
N PRO A 67 4.35 -2.11 4.00
CA PRO A 67 2.98 -2.28 4.51
C PRO A 67 2.86 -1.91 5.99
N HIS A 68 3.92 -2.11 6.79
CA HIS A 68 3.91 -1.70 8.21
C HIS A 68 3.73 -0.20 8.43
N ARG A 69 3.84 0.63 7.37
CA ARG A 69 3.53 2.05 7.48
C ARG A 69 2.05 2.30 7.77
N PHE A 70 1.17 1.37 7.39
CA PHE A 70 -0.26 1.42 7.73
C PHE A 70 -0.54 1.04 9.20
N GLU A 71 0.46 0.54 9.92
CA GLU A 71 0.35 0.21 11.35
C GLU A 71 0.70 1.41 12.26
N GLU A 72 0.63 2.64 11.71
CA GLU A 72 0.74 3.87 12.51
C GLU A 72 -0.24 3.83 13.68
N GLN A 73 0.29 4.05 14.89
CA GLN A 73 -0.49 4.02 16.13
C GLN A 73 -1.65 5.03 16.08
N GLY A 74 -2.83 4.57 16.44
CA GLY A 74 -4.03 5.39 16.59
C GLY A 74 -4.16 6.00 17.99
N SER A 75 -5.38 6.36 18.33
CA SER A 75 -5.74 6.90 19.65
C SER A 75 -5.87 5.83 20.73
N ILE A 76 -6.15 4.58 20.32
CA ILE A 76 -6.27 3.42 21.20
C ILE A 76 -4.91 2.72 21.25
N GLU A 77 -4.39 2.52 22.45
CA GLU A 77 -3.08 1.89 22.65
C GLU A 77 -3.01 0.50 22.00
N GLY A 78 -1.97 0.30 21.18
CA GLY A 78 -1.76 -0.96 20.47
C GLY A 78 -2.66 -1.20 19.26
N VAL A 79 -3.50 -0.23 18.88
CA VAL A 79 -4.37 -0.31 17.70
C VAL A 79 -3.89 0.64 16.60
N PRO A 80 -3.61 0.15 15.39
CA PRO A 80 -3.35 1.00 14.24
C PRO A 80 -4.51 1.95 13.93
N ARG A 81 -4.19 3.21 13.62
CA ARG A 81 -5.17 4.25 13.26
C ARG A 81 -6.13 3.81 12.17
N VAL A 82 -5.63 3.15 11.14
CA VAL A 82 -6.48 2.66 10.04
C VAL A 82 -7.52 1.64 10.49
N LEU A 83 -7.24 0.87 11.54
CA LEU A 83 -8.20 -0.10 12.10
C LEU A 83 -9.24 0.60 12.97
N GLU A 84 -8.89 1.68 13.67
CA GLU A 84 -9.86 2.53 14.38
C GLU A 84 -10.83 3.19 13.38
N ASP A 85 -10.30 3.77 12.30
CA ASP A 85 -11.11 4.40 11.24
C ASP A 85 -12.06 3.41 10.59
N ILE A 86 -11.60 2.17 10.33
CA ILE A 86 -12.42 1.10 9.75
C ILE A 86 -13.49 0.65 10.75
N ALA A 87 -13.15 0.47 12.03
CA ALA A 87 -14.13 0.11 13.05
C ALA A 87 -15.19 1.20 13.22
N GLN A 88 -14.78 2.47 13.24
CA GLN A 88 -15.70 3.60 13.27
C GLN A 88 -16.63 3.61 12.04
N HIS A 89 -16.08 3.35 10.84
CA HIS A 89 -16.86 3.33 9.60
C HIS A 89 -17.79 2.12 9.50
N TYR A 90 -17.37 0.95 9.99
CA TYR A 90 -18.13 -0.30 9.85
C TYR A 90 -19.10 -0.55 11.01
N PHE A 91 -18.60 -0.47 12.24
CA PHE A 91 -19.37 -0.74 13.45
C PHE A 91 -20.01 0.53 14.06
N GLY A 92 -19.53 1.72 13.72
CA GLY A 92 -19.93 3.00 14.33
C GLY A 92 -19.11 3.37 15.58
N ASP A 93 -18.38 2.43 16.15
CA ASP A 93 -17.49 2.63 17.30
C ASP A 93 -16.47 1.48 17.41
N PHE A 94 -15.58 1.53 18.41
CA PHE A 94 -14.62 0.46 18.72
C PHE A 94 -15.00 -0.39 19.94
N ASN A 95 -16.22 -0.23 20.50
CA ASN A 95 -16.63 -0.93 21.70
C ASN A 95 -16.74 -2.45 21.47
N ASN A 96 -16.29 -3.24 22.48
CA ASN A 96 -16.30 -4.70 22.42
C ASN A 96 -15.62 -5.26 21.14
N THR A 97 -14.61 -4.54 20.61
CA THR A 97 -13.88 -4.94 19.42
C THR A 97 -12.48 -5.43 19.80
N ILE A 98 -12.13 -6.60 19.29
CA ILE A 98 -10.78 -7.18 19.43
C ILE A 98 -10.16 -7.29 18.04
N VAL A 99 -8.88 -6.97 17.93
CA VAL A 99 -8.10 -7.07 16.69
C VAL A 99 -7.28 -8.36 16.71
N PHE A 100 -7.45 -9.18 15.69
CA PHE A 100 -6.59 -10.33 15.41
C PHE A 100 -5.75 -10.05 14.17
N SER A 101 -4.46 -10.36 14.22
CA SER A 101 -3.54 -10.25 13.07
C SER A 101 -3.24 -11.63 12.48
N GLU A 102 -2.87 -11.66 11.19
CA GLU A 102 -2.42 -12.86 10.47
C GLU A 102 -3.40 -14.06 10.58
N VAL A 103 -4.69 -13.78 10.44
CA VAL A 103 -5.74 -14.80 10.55
C VAL A 103 -5.78 -15.65 9.29
N ARG A 104 -5.60 -16.97 9.44
CA ARG A 104 -5.59 -17.89 8.30
C ARG A 104 -7.00 -18.11 7.74
N LEU A 105 -7.16 -17.86 6.45
CA LEU A 105 -8.36 -18.24 5.67
C LEU A 105 -8.03 -19.52 4.90
N PRO A 106 -8.58 -20.69 5.31
CA PRO A 106 -8.23 -21.99 4.72
C PRO A 106 -8.40 -22.01 3.21
N ASN A 107 -7.40 -22.56 2.51
CA ASN A 107 -7.33 -22.71 1.05
C ASN A 107 -7.31 -21.38 0.23
N VAL A 108 -7.31 -20.22 0.89
CA VAL A 108 -7.31 -18.91 0.23
C VAL A 108 -6.06 -18.09 0.58
N GLY A 109 -5.63 -18.11 1.84
CA GLY A 109 -4.46 -17.35 2.30
C GLY A 109 -4.57 -16.89 3.74
N SER A 110 -3.81 -15.87 4.12
CA SER A 110 -3.93 -15.16 5.39
C SER A 110 -4.61 -13.82 5.19
N ILE A 111 -5.28 -13.35 6.21
CA ILE A 111 -5.87 -12.03 6.32
C ILE A 111 -4.96 -11.23 7.24
N ASP A 112 -4.57 -10.02 6.84
CA ASP A 112 -3.64 -9.21 7.64
C ASP A 112 -4.25 -8.89 9.00
N TYR A 113 -5.51 -8.42 9.03
CA TYR A 113 -6.23 -8.13 10.27
C TYR A 113 -7.71 -8.52 10.18
N VAL A 114 -8.27 -8.96 11.30
CA VAL A 114 -9.71 -9.16 11.50
C VAL A 114 -10.14 -8.42 12.75
N LEU A 115 -11.06 -7.46 12.60
CA LEU A 115 -11.71 -6.78 13.71
C LEU A 115 -12.96 -7.58 14.06
N VAL A 116 -13.01 -8.08 15.28
CA VAL A 116 -14.11 -8.91 15.77
C VAL A 116 -14.86 -8.17 16.86
N ARG A 117 -16.14 -7.89 16.62
CA ARG A 117 -17.05 -7.45 17.67
C ARG A 117 -17.62 -8.69 18.37
N HIS A 118 -17.44 -8.75 19.67
CA HIS A 118 -17.94 -9.87 20.48
C HIS A 118 -19.14 -9.45 21.32
N LYS A 119 -19.99 -10.42 21.67
CA LYS A 119 -21.11 -10.22 22.57
C LYS A 119 -20.61 -9.79 23.95
N LEU A 120 -21.32 -8.86 24.56
CA LEU A 120 -20.97 -8.38 25.89
C LEU A 120 -20.88 -9.54 26.89
N MET A 121 -19.75 -9.63 27.58
CA MET A 121 -19.43 -10.66 28.59
C MET A 121 -19.46 -12.12 28.06
N LYS A 122 -19.37 -12.32 26.75
CA LYS A 122 -19.31 -13.66 26.14
C LYS A 122 -18.21 -13.75 25.10
N PRO A 123 -17.41 -14.85 25.06
CA PRO A 123 -16.43 -15.10 24.02
C PRO A 123 -17.12 -15.65 22.73
N GLU A 124 -18.06 -14.90 22.20
CA GLU A 124 -18.87 -15.26 21.03
C GLU A 124 -18.85 -14.11 20.03
N VAL A 125 -18.51 -14.40 18.77
CA VAL A 125 -18.50 -13.44 17.69
C VAL A 125 -19.93 -12.94 17.44
N GLU A 126 -20.10 -11.63 17.47
CA GLU A 126 -21.35 -10.96 17.07
C GLU A 126 -21.25 -10.56 15.60
N ASP A 127 -20.15 -9.92 15.22
CA ASP A 127 -19.86 -9.49 13.86
C ASP A 127 -18.33 -9.37 13.65
N PHE A 128 -17.88 -9.36 12.42
CA PHE A 128 -16.47 -9.14 12.11
C PHE A 128 -16.28 -8.50 10.74
N VAL A 129 -15.15 -7.83 10.59
CA VAL A 129 -14.68 -7.27 9.32
C VAL A 129 -13.20 -7.57 9.11
N SER A 130 -12.86 -7.93 7.88
CA SER A 130 -11.48 -8.23 7.48
C SER A 130 -10.80 -6.99 6.91
N VAL A 131 -9.48 -6.89 7.08
CA VAL A 131 -8.66 -5.78 6.59
C VAL A 131 -7.39 -6.31 5.95
N GLU A 132 -7.07 -5.82 4.76
CA GLU A 132 -5.89 -6.15 3.98
C GLU A 132 -5.07 -4.88 3.70
N PHE A 133 -3.77 -4.93 3.91
CA PHE A 133 -2.87 -3.80 3.65
C PHE A 133 -2.12 -3.99 2.32
N GLN A 134 -2.24 -3.05 1.42
CA GLN A 134 -1.52 -3.07 0.15
C GLN A 134 -0.69 -1.79 -0.02
N SER A 135 0.58 -1.86 0.31
CA SER A 135 1.56 -0.83 -0.03
C SER A 135 2.00 -0.95 -1.50
N ASP A 136 2.62 0.10 -2.01
CA ASP A 136 3.28 0.01 -3.30
C ASP A 136 4.63 -0.73 -3.21
N SER A 137 5.25 -0.94 -4.34
CA SER A 137 6.59 -1.47 -4.49
C SER A 137 7.40 -0.60 -5.44
N THR A 138 8.71 -0.82 -5.48
CA THR A 138 9.60 -0.02 -6.33
C THR A 138 10.38 -0.91 -7.28
N THR A 139 10.69 -0.37 -8.45
CA THR A 139 11.76 -0.88 -9.33
C THR A 139 13.07 -0.19 -8.96
N GLY A 140 14.22 -0.82 -9.27
CA GLY A 140 15.52 -0.21 -8.97
C GLY A 140 15.87 -0.22 -7.48
N THR A 141 15.59 -1.31 -6.77
CA THR A 141 15.88 -1.47 -5.33
C THR A 141 17.33 -1.12 -4.97
N GLY A 142 18.29 -1.34 -5.87
CA GLY A 142 19.69 -0.96 -5.67
C GLY A 142 19.88 0.54 -5.46
N GLU A 143 19.11 1.37 -6.13
CA GLU A 143 19.14 2.82 -6.00
C GLU A 143 18.60 3.28 -4.64
N LEU A 144 17.54 2.64 -4.15
CA LEU A 144 17.04 2.89 -2.79
C LEU A 144 18.04 2.45 -1.72
N VAL A 145 18.73 1.33 -1.96
CA VAL A 145 19.82 0.87 -1.09
C VAL A 145 20.98 1.85 -1.08
N GLN A 146 21.31 2.43 -2.24
CA GLN A 146 22.34 3.48 -2.30
C GLN A 146 21.89 4.71 -1.51
N GLY A 147 20.62 5.11 -1.64
CA GLY A 147 20.07 6.23 -0.87
C GLY A 147 20.14 6.02 0.65
N ILE A 148 19.88 4.82 1.14
CA ILE A 148 19.98 4.55 2.59
C ILE A 148 21.44 4.51 3.07
N ARG A 149 22.38 4.01 2.25
CA ARG A 149 23.81 4.09 2.55
C ARG A 149 24.27 5.55 2.64
N ASP A 150 23.94 6.36 1.64
CA ASP A 150 24.26 7.78 1.62
C ASP A 150 23.70 8.50 2.84
N PHE A 151 22.49 8.14 3.26
CA PHE A 151 21.88 8.68 4.49
C PHE A 151 22.72 8.37 5.74
N PHE A 152 23.12 7.10 5.93
CA PHE A 152 23.91 6.70 7.11
C PHE A 152 25.37 7.19 7.03
N GLU A 153 25.87 7.50 5.84
CA GLU A 153 27.16 8.16 5.64
C GLU A 153 27.09 9.68 5.89
N GLY A 154 25.92 10.22 6.24
CA GLY A 154 25.70 11.64 6.51
C GLY A 154 25.68 12.53 5.28
N ARG A 155 25.46 11.97 4.07
CA ARG A 155 25.35 12.75 2.84
C ARG A 155 24.05 13.54 2.82
N ASP A 156 24.08 14.74 2.24
CA ASP A 156 22.85 15.51 1.99
C ASP A 156 22.01 14.83 0.90
N LEU A 157 20.84 14.33 1.28
CA LEU A 157 19.89 13.69 0.37
C LEU A 157 18.93 14.69 -0.31
N GLN A 158 18.88 15.95 0.13
CA GLN A 158 17.90 16.91 -0.39
C GLN A 158 18.16 17.26 -1.86
N GLY A 159 19.42 17.33 -2.26
CA GLY A 159 19.84 17.56 -3.63
C GLY A 159 20.00 16.30 -4.49
N GLN A 160 19.85 15.10 -3.91
CA GLN A 160 20.06 13.84 -4.61
C GLN A 160 18.79 13.33 -5.28
N SER A 161 18.97 12.62 -6.38
CA SER A 161 17.89 11.90 -7.06
C SER A 161 18.37 10.50 -7.43
N TYR A 162 17.65 9.50 -6.96
CA TYR A 162 17.97 8.09 -7.19
C TYR A 162 17.10 7.52 -8.31
N LYS A 163 17.68 6.70 -9.19
CA LYS A 163 17.00 6.16 -10.38
C LYS A 163 16.11 4.96 -10.04
N PHE A 164 15.12 5.16 -9.20
CA PHE A 164 14.08 4.16 -8.97
C PHE A 164 12.73 4.63 -9.52
N GLY A 165 11.84 3.69 -9.78
CA GLY A 165 10.45 3.96 -10.16
C GLY A 165 9.47 3.31 -9.22
N MET A 166 8.22 3.78 -9.21
CA MET A 166 7.12 3.08 -8.53
C MET A 166 6.65 1.93 -9.41
N ASN A 167 6.44 0.77 -8.81
CA ASN A 167 5.92 -0.43 -9.49
C ASN A 167 4.42 -0.62 -9.20
N THR A 168 3.68 0.47 -9.29
CA THR A 168 2.24 0.54 -8.97
C THR A 168 1.42 -0.49 -9.76
N TYR A 169 1.85 -0.81 -10.99
CA TYR A 169 1.18 -1.85 -11.78
C TYR A 169 1.24 -3.23 -11.13
N ASP A 170 2.38 -3.60 -10.55
CA ASP A 170 2.53 -4.88 -9.86
C ASP A 170 1.72 -4.91 -8.56
N SER A 171 1.70 -3.79 -7.85
CA SER A 171 0.89 -3.62 -6.63
C SER A 171 -0.61 -3.72 -6.93
N ILE A 172 -1.08 -3.12 -8.04
CA ILE A 172 -2.45 -3.26 -8.52
C ILE A 172 -2.77 -4.72 -8.89
N LYS A 173 -1.90 -5.41 -9.61
CA LYS A 173 -2.11 -6.83 -9.96
C LYS A 173 -2.30 -7.69 -8.71
N ARG A 174 -1.44 -7.49 -7.69
CA ARG A 174 -1.55 -8.21 -6.42
C ARG A 174 -2.87 -7.89 -5.71
N ALA A 175 -3.22 -6.61 -5.60
CA ALA A 175 -4.48 -6.18 -4.98
C ALA A 175 -5.69 -6.80 -5.68
N ILE A 176 -5.76 -6.74 -7.01
CA ILE A 176 -6.87 -7.33 -7.79
C ILE A 176 -6.91 -8.85 -7.60
N THR A 177 -5.77 -9.55 -7.68
CA THR A 177 -5.75 -11.00 -7.50
C THR A 177 -6.27 -11.42 -6.13
N GLN A 178 -5.86 -10.72 -5.07
CA GLN A 178 -6.36 -10.96 -3.72
C GLN A 178 -7.86 -10.64 -3.61
N LEU A 179 -8.29 -9.50 -4.18
CA LEU A 179 -9.69 -9.09 -4.16
C LEU A 179 -10.58 -10.11 -4.88
N MET A 180 -10.15 -10.62 -6.04
CA MET A 180 -10.89 -11.65 -6.78
C MET A 180 -11.00 -12.96 -5.95
N ASN A 181 -9.92 -13.39 -5.32
CA ASN A 181 -9.92 -14.65 -4.57
C ASN A 181 -10.65 -14.54 -3.23
N LYS A 182 -10.36 -13.50 -2.44
CA LYS A 182 -10.95 -13.31 -1.10
C LYS A 182 -12.34 -12.67 -1.18
N GLY A 183 -12.55 -11.76 -2.15
CA GLY A 183 -13.84 -11.08 -2.34
C GLY A 183 -15.00 -12.03 -2.58
N ILE A 184 -14.79 -13.10 -3.38
CA ILE A 184 -15.81 -14.14 -3.61
C ILE A 184 -16.23 -14.79 -2.28
N VAL A 185 -15.27 -15.04 -1.37
CA VAL A 185 -15.54 -15.62 -0.06
C VAL A 185 -16.40 -14.65 0.77
N TYR A 186 -16.01 -13.37 0.81
CA TYR A 186 -16.74 -12.36 1.59
C TYR A 186 -18.13 -12.08 1.04
N GLU A 187 -18.31 -12.08 -0.29
CA GLU A 187 -19.64 -12.01 -0.91
C GLU A 187 -20.50 -13.20 -0.55
N THR A 188 -19.93 -14.42 -0.59
CA THR A 188 -20.64 -15.66 -0.22
C THR A 188 -21.06 -15.67 1.26
N TRP A 189 -20.21 -15.15 2.15
CA TRP A 189 -20.48 -15.08 3.59
C TRP A 189 -21.35 -13.88 3.97
N ASN A 190 -21.60 -12.97 3.04
CA ASN A 190 -22.23 -11.67 3.29
C ASN A 190 -21.47 -10.86 4.38
N THR A 191 -20.14 -10.95 4.37
CA THR A 191 -19.27 -10.20 5.27
C THR A 191 -18.48 -9.14 4.49
N LYS A 192 -17.71 -8.30 5.16
CA LYS A 192 -17.00 -7.18 4.52
C LYS A 192 -15.50 -7.32 4.68
N CYS A 193 -14.77 -6.83 3.66
CA CYS A 193 -13.32 -6.71 3.69
C CYS A 193 -12.91 -5.31 3.23
N TYR A 194 -12.02 -4.68 4.00
CA TYR A 194 -11.42 -3.40 3.64
C TYR A 194 -10.02 -3.59 3.08
N TRP A 195 -9.78 -3.05 1.91
CA TRP A 195 -8.49 -2.97 1.24
C TRP A 195 -7.88 -1.60 1.52
N VAL A 196 -6.90 -1.53 2.40
CA VAL A 196 -6.21 -0.29 2.76
C VAL A 196 -5.12 -0.04 1.75
N ILE A 197 -5.28 1.03 0.98
CA ILE A 197 -4.33 1.46 -0.06
C ILE A 197 -4.19 2.97 -0.05
N GLN A 198 -3.10 3.48 -0.64
CA GLN A 198 -3.02 4.92 -0.88
C GLN A 198 -3.90 5.35 -2.07
N GLU A 199 -4.44 6.57 -1.98
CA GLU A 199 -5.33 7.18 -2.99
C GLU A 199 -4.75 7.09 -4.42
N TYR A 200 -3.44 7.30 -4.60
CA TYR A 200 -2.83 7.23 -5.93
C TYR A 200 -2.83 5.83 -6.54
N ILE A 201 -2.77 4.77 -5.73
CA ILE A 201 -2.87 3.38 -6.22
C ILE A 201 -4.28 3.17 -6.78
N TYR A 202 -5.28 3.65 -6.05
CA TYR A 202 -6.67 3.59 -6.50
C TYR A 202 -6.89 4.43 -7.78
N ALA A 203 -6.35 5.65 -7.83
CA ALA A 203 -6.42 6.49 -9.03
C ALA A 203 -5.79 5.83 -10.26
N ASN A 204 -4.67 5.13 -10.09
CA ASN A 204 -4.04 4.34 -11.15
C ASN A 204 -4.91 3.13 -11.56
N LEU A 205 -5.58 2.48 -10.62
CA LEU A 205 -6.52 1.39 -10.90
C LEU A 205 -7.70 1.90 -11.72
N VAL A 206 -8.30 3.03 -11.33
CA VAL A 206 -9.38 3.71 -12.07
C VAL A 206 -8.93 4.07 -13.48
N SER A 207 -7.80 4.76 -13.62
CA SER A 207 -7.26 5.21 -14.92
C SER A 207 -6.95 4.03 -15.85
N ARG A 208 -6.44 2.93 -15.31
CA ARG A 208 -6.01 1.78 -16.10
C ARG A 208 -7.15 0.89 -16.56
N TYR A 209 -8.15 0.66 -15.71
CA TYR A 209 -9.21 -0.32 -15.96
C TYR A 209 -10.60 0.30 -16.11
N GLY A 210 -10.74 1.61 -15.97
CA GLY A 210 -12.04 2.27 -16.08
C GLY A 210 -12.97 1.93 -14.90
N PHE A 211 -12.40 1.70 -13.71
CA PHE A 211 -13.20 1.51 -12.51
C PHE A 211 -14.10 2.73 -12.27
N LYS A 212 -15.28 2.51 -11.73
CA LYS A 212 -16.12 3.61 -11.26
C LYS A 212 -15.45 4.25 -10.04
N ALA A 213 -15.06 5.50 -10.17
CA ALA A 213 -14.22 6.19 -9.20
C ALA A 213 -14.94 6.57 -7.90
N ASP A 214 -16.27 6.65 -7.92
CA ASP A 214 -17.04 7.28 -6.87
C ASP A 214 -18.28 6.45 -6.57
N GLY A 215 -18.27 5.75 -5.46
CA GLY A 215 -19.46 5.06 -5.00
C GLY A 215 -19.18 4.22 -3.76
N PHE A 216 -20.06 4.36 -2.79
CA PHE A 216 -20.10 3.48 -1.63
C PHE A 216 -21.50 2.88 -1.53
N SER A 217 -21.57 1.54 -1.51
CA SER A 217 -22.77 0.80 -1.17
C SER A 217 -22.50 -0.05 0.07
N PRO A 218 -23.34 0.05 1.11
CA PRO A 218 -23.20 -0.76 2.31
C PRO A 218 -23.34 -2.27 2.03
N GLU A 219 -23.99 -2.64 0.92
CA GLU A 219 -24.18 -4.04 0.51
C GLU A 219 -22.91 -4.68 -0.06
N HIS A 220 -22.01 -3.88 -0.67
CA HIS A 220 -20.81 -4.42 -1.27
C HIS A 220 -19.87 -5.03 -0.22
N ALA A 221 -19.36 -6.22 -0.51
CA ALA A 221 -18.44 -6.95 0.37
C ALA A 221 -17.02 -6.36 0.34
N SER A 222 -16.54 -5.96 -0.82
CA SER A 222 -15.21 -5.39 -0.98
C SER A 222 -15.24 -3.86 -0.86
N ARG A 223 -14.41 -3.32 0.03
CA ARG A 223 -14.34 -1.88 0.33
C ARG A 223 -12.90 -1.41 0.28
N PHE A 224 -12.65 -0.28 -0.34
CA PHE A 224 -11.35 0.39 -0.29
C PHE A 224 -11.37 1.46 0.79
N ALA A 225 -10.40 1.40 1.70
CA ALA A 225 -10.09 2.48 2.64
C ALA A 225 -8.86 3.22 2.08
N LEU A 226 -9.08 4.43 1.59
CA LEU A 226 -8.07 5.21 0.88
C LEU A 226 -7.40 6.21 1.81
N TYR A 227 -6.07 6.23 1.78
CA TYR A 227 -5.24 7.09 2.62
C TYR A 227 -4.24 7.89 1.78
N ASN A 228 -3.85 9.04 2.32
CA ASN A 228 -2.70 9.80 1.86
C ASN A 228 -1.63 9.83 2.96
N LEU A 229 -0.37 9.95 2.56
CA LEU A 229 0.73 10.19 3.47
C LEU A 229 1.15 11.65 3.34
N ILE A 230 0.89 12.43 4.39
CA ILE A 230 1.05 13.88 4.38
C ILE A 230 2.00 14.35 5.48
N PRO A 231 2.72 15.47 5.29
CA PRO A 231 3.49 16.08 6.36
C PRO A 231 2.59 16.56 7.52
N GLU A 232 2.95 16.21 8.74
CA GLU A 232 2.33 16.66 9.98
C GLU A 232 3.42 16.98 11.01
N GLY A 233 3.72 18.26 11.19
CA GLY A 233 4.82 18.70 12.03
C GLY A 233 6.17 18.19 11.54
N ASP A 234 6.85 17.44 12.40
CA ASP A 234 8.15 16.84 12.14
C ASP A 234 8.08 15.38 11.63
N ARG A 235 6.87 14.89 11.36
CA ARG A 235 6.58 13.52 10.88
C ARG A 235 5.78 13.53 9.58
N LEU A 236 5.59 12.36 9.00
CA LEU A 236 4.53 12.09 8.05
C LEU A 236 3.41 11.33 8.79
N ALA A 237 2.17 11.61 8.45
CA ALA A 237 1.01 10.95 9.02
C ALA A 237 0.11 10.36 7.94
N LEU A 238 -0.54 9.25 8.24
CA LEU A 238 -1.61 8.71 7.42
C LEU A 238 -2.87 9.56 7.62
N SER A 239 -3.36 10.12 6.54
CA SER A 239 -4.60 10.90 6.51
C SER A 239 -5.66 10.14 5.74
N PRO A 240 -6.82 9.83 6.35
CA PRO A 240 -7.92 9.20 5.64
C PRO A 240 -8.41 10.11 4.52
N SER A 241 -8.71 9.55 3.35
CA SER A 241 -9.26 10.25 2.20
C SER A 241 -10.74 9.94 2.06
N ARG A 242 -11.06 8.70 1.73
CA ARG A 242 -12.44 8.27 1.53
C ARG A 242 -12.57 6.75 1.58
N PHE A 243 -13.80 6.28 1.73
CA PHE A 243 -14.18 4.88 1.58
C PHE A 243 -14.96 4.70 0.27
N ILE A 244 -14.61 3.64 -0.46
CA ILE A 244 -15.26 3.26 -1.73
C ILE A 244 -15.59 1.78 -1.63
N SER A 245 -16.63 1.33 -2.33
CA SER A 245 -16.96 -0.09 -2.35
C SER A 245 -17.15 -0.60 -3.78
N THR A 246 -16.98 -1.90 -3.95
CA THR A 246 -17.13 -2.60 -5.23
C THR A 246 -17.54 -4.05 -5.00
N THR A 247 -17.93 -4.70 -6.09
CA THR A 247 -18.15 -6.15 -6.13
C THR A 247 -17.07 -6.82 -6.97
N VAL A 248 -16.89 -8.13 -6.78
CA VAL A 248 -15.99 -8.94 -7.62
C VAL A 248 -16.39 -8.86 -9.08
N GLU A 249 -17.70 -8.83 -9.36
CA GLU A 249 -18.22 -8.71 -10.73
C GLU A 249 -17.85 -7.35 -11.36
N GLU A 250 -17.98 -6.24 -10.63
CA GLU A 250 -17.58 -4.92 -11.14
C GLU A 250 -16.08 -4.87 -11.45
N VAL A 251 -15.24 -5.47 -10.61
CA VAL A 251 -13.79 -5.59 -10.85
C VAL A 251 -13.53 -6.40 -12.13
N TYR A 252 -14.17 -7.56 -12.26
CA TYR A 252 -14.03 -8.41 -13.43
C TYR A 252 -14.47 -7.67 -14.71
N GLN A 253 -15.61 -7.00 -14.69
CA GLN A 253 -16.13 -6.26 -15.84
C GLN A 253 -15.23 -5.07 -16.21
N ALA A 254 -14.68 -4.35 -15.25
CA ALA A 254 -13.73 -3.28 -15.51
C ALA A 254 -12.45 -3.81 -16.20
N MET A 255 -11.95 -4.97 -15.79
CA MET A 255 -10.80 -5.61 -16.40
C MET A 255 -11.12 -6.11 -17.83
N ARG A 256 -12.26 -6.76 -18.01
CA ARG A 256 -12.71 -7.33 -19.29
C ARG A 256 -12.96 -6.25 -20.34
N ASN A 257 -13.52 -5.13 -19.93
CA ASN A 257 -13.91 -4.01 -20.80
C ASN A 257 -12.86 -2.89 -20.78
N ASN A 258 -11.62 -3.19 -20.39
CA ASN A 258 -10.55 -2.20 -20.27
C ASN A 258 -10.40 -1.41 -21.59
N PRO A 259 -10.61 -0.08 -21.57
CA PRO A 259 -10.48 0.75 -22.78
C PRO A 259 -9.04 0.82 -23.31
N GLY A 260 -8.06 0.49 -22.48
CA GLY A 260 -6.64 0.41 -22.87
C GLY A 260 -6.22 -0.93 -23.46
N MET A 261 -7.16 -1.85 -23.79
CA MET A 261 -6.80 -3.13 -24.39
C MET A 261 -6.20 -2.91 -25.78
N PRO A 262 -4.98 -3.42 -26.03
CA PRO A 262 -4.34 -3.25 -27.33
C PRO A 262 -5.06 -4.07 -28.41
N GLY A 263 -5.26 -3.47 -29.58
CA GLY A 263 -5.74 -4.20 -30.76
C GLY A 263 -4.66 -5.17 -31.23
N LYS A 264 -5.09 -6.34 -31.76
CA LYS A 264 -4.20 -7.35 -32.35
C LYS A 264 -3.30 -6.75 -33.43
N ASP A 265 -3.84 -5.90 -34.28
CA ASP A 265 -3.09 -5.32 -35.42
C ASP A 265 -1.96 -4.41 -34.94
N GLN A 266 -2.18 -3.61 -33.88
CA GLN A 266 -1.13 -2.79 -33.31
C GLN A 266 0.00 -3.67 -32.69
N PHE A 267 -0.35 -4.77 -32.07
CA PHE A 267 0.63 -5.70 -31.54
C PHE A 267 1.43 -6.38 -32.68
N VAL A 268 0.76 -6.83 -33.76
CA VAL A 268 1.40 -7.42 -34.95
C VAL A 268 2.36 -6.40 -35.60
N GLN A 269 1.96 -5.13 -35.72
CA GLN A 269 2.84 -4.08 -36.24
C GLN A 269 4.12 -3.93 -35.41
N ARG A 270 4.01 -3.97 -34.09
CA ARG A 270 5.20 -3.95 -33.18
C ARG A 270 6.08 -5.18 -33.37
N LEU A 271 5.48 -6.35 -33.52
CA LEU A 271 6.23 -7.58 -33.80
C LEU A 271 6.95 -7.52 -35.17
N ASN A 272 6.28 -7.03 -36.20
CA ASN A 272 6.88 -6.84 -37.52
C ASN A 272 8.07 -5.87 -37.47
N ALA A 273 7.96 -4.77 -36.73
CA ALA A 273 9.08 -3.84 -36.52
C ALA A 273 10.29 -4.53 -35.84
N LYS A 274 10.04 -5.34 -34.81
CA LYS A 274 11.10 -6.11 -34.15
C LYS A 274 11.71 -7.18 -35.08
N LEU A 275 10.89 -7.88 -35.88
CA LEU A 275 11.38 -8.85 -36.84
C LEU A 275 12.29 -8.22 -37.89
N ARG A 276 11.94 -7.06 -38.43
CA ARG A 276 12.78 -6.31 -39.37
C ARG A 276 14.15 -6.03 -38.78
N LEU A 277 14.18 -5.46 -37.56
CA LEU A 277 15.44 -5.18 -36.85
C LEU A 277 16.28 -6.46 -36.64
N THR A 278 15.62 -7.57 -36.26
CA THR A 278 16.32 -8.84 -35.99
C THR A 278 16.83 -9.50 -37.26
N LEU A 279 16.11 -9.38 -38.39
CA LEU A 279 16.50 -9.95 -39.67
C LEU A 279 17.40 -9.05 -40.49
N GLY A 280 17.70 -7.82 -40.02
CA GLY A 280 18.54 -6.87 -40.74
C GLY A 280 17.92 -6.39 -42.07
N VAL A 281 16.58 -6.44 -42.19
CA VAL A 281 15.88 -6.01 -43.43
C VAL A 281 15.49 -4.55 -43.26
N GLU A 282 16.19 -3.65 -43.94
CA GLU A 282 15.79 -2.24 -44.12
C GLU A 282 15.02 -2.13 -45.43
N TYR A 283 13.87 -1.42 -45.41
CA TYR A 283 13.15 -1.01 -46.60
C TYR A 283 13.30 0.48 -46.81
#